data_25b9ecd5d58940b38e65c3c0909385db
#
_entry.id   25b9ecd5d58940b38e65c3c0909385db
#
_cell.length_a   1.000
_cell.length_b   1.000
_cell.length_c   1.000
_cell.angle_alpha   90.00
_cell.angle_beta   90.00
_cell.angle_gamma   90.00
#
_symmetry.space_group_name_H-M   'P 1'
#
loop_
_entity.id
_entity.type
_entity.pdbx_description
1 polymer ?
#
loop_
_entity_poly.entity_id
_entity_poly.type
_entity_poly.pdbx_seq_one_letter_code
_entity_poly.pdbx_strand_id
1 'polypeptide(L)'
;MKKILFIMAVALVAFTACQKQAQQNQTVYSIDELYSQADSLLGDTIYFQGICSHLCKHGGRKAFLMGSDESRILRVEGAKMGNFAPECINNIVRVRGILHFVEVVPEENVTDDGLKHGTDDNGCETEKKAIRKYFAEAISYEIIIEE
;
A
#
# COMPACT_ATOMS: atom_id res chain seq x y z
N MET A 1 53.27 33.57 1.63
CA MET A 1 52.46 32.93 0.59
C MET A 1 52.32 31.41 0.78
N LYS A 2 53.30 30.70 1.36
CA LYS A 2 53.18 29.24 1.59
C LYS A 2 52.13 28.81 2.65
N LYS A 3 51.83 29.70 3.62
CA LYS A 3 50.85 29.38 4.70
C LYS A 3 49.38 29.47 4.27
N ILE A 4 49.06 30.25 3.24
CA ILE A 4 47.68 30.42 2.73
C ILE A 4 47.27 29.23 1.85
N LEU A 5 48.23 28.62 1.15
CA LEU A 5 47.99 27.44 0.32
C LEU A 5 47.67 26.19 1.15
N PHE A 6 48.17 26.10 2.37
CA PHE A 6 47.88 24.96 3.27
C PHE A 6 46.48 25.03 3.89
N ILE A 7 45.98 26.24 4.12
CA ILE A 7 44.60 26.43 4.67
C ILE A 7 43.53 26.13 3.63
N MET A 8 43.79 26.43 2.34
CA MET A 8 42.87 26.10 1.26
C MET A 8 42.78 24.59 0.97
N ALA A 9 43.88 23.85 1.16
CA ALA A 9 43.91 22.40 0.96
C ALA A 9 43.11 21.64 2.05
N VAL A 10 43.09 22.15 3.29
CA VAL A 10 42.36 21.53 4.39
C VAL A 10 40.83 21.78 4.28
N ALA A 11 40.41 22.91 3.69
CA ALA A 11 38.98 23.21 3.50
C ALA A 11 38.33 22.36 2.42
N LEU A 12 39.06 21.81 1.44
CA LEU A 12 38.51 20.98 0.37
C LEU A 12 38.26 19.53 0.82
N VAL A 13 38.89 19.05 1.88
CA VAL A 13 38.72 17.67 2.37
C VAL A 13 37.49 17.52 3.26
N ALA A 14 36.97 18.62 3.81
CA ALA A 14 35.81 18.59 4.71
C ALA A 14 34.46 18.42 3.99
N PHE A 15 34.37 18.59 2.66
CA PHE A 15 33.10 18.49 1.91
C PHE A 15 32.77 17.10 1.38
N THR A 16 33.67 16.11 1.51
CA THR A 16 33.39 14.75 1.01
C THR A 16 32.89 13.78 2.07
N ALA A 17 32.60 14.22 3.30
CA ALA A 17 32.26 13.34 4.41
C ALA A 17 30.73 13.27 4.72
N CYS A 18 29.85 13.87 3.91
CA CYS A 18 28.41 13.89 4.16
C CYS A 18 27.58 13.22 3.07
N GLN A 19 27.99 12.04 2.58
CA GLN A 19 27.08 11.14 1.85
C GLN A 19 27.15 9.72 2.42
N LYS A 20 27.07 9.58 3.74
CA LYS A 20 26.42 8.38 4.27
C LYS A 20 24.94 8.61 4.11
N GLN A 21 24.38 8.11 2.99
CA GLN A 21 22.95 7.82 2.95
C GLN A 21 22.65 7.02 4.22
N ALA A 22 21.90 7.64 5.12
CA ALA A 22 21.26 6.94 6.20
C ALA A 22 20.39 5.89 5.51
N GLN A 23 20.80 4.63 5.47
CA GLN A 23 19.91 3.51 5.37
C GLN A 23 19.05 3.60 6.63
N GLN A 24 17.99 4.41 6.55
CA GLN A 24 16.90 4.30 7.50
C GLN A 24 16.47 2.85 7.39
N ASN A 25 16.52 2.13 8.50
CA ASN A 25 15.83 0.85 8.67
C ASN A 25 14.33 1.14 8.49
N GLN A 26 13.91 1.22 7.22
CA GLN A 26 12.52 1.44 6.88
C GLN A 26 11.83 0.11 7.12
N THR A 27 10.92 0.08 8.08
CA THR A 27 10.08 -1.08 8.33
C THR A 27 9.28 -1.38 7.06
N VAL A 28 9.45 -2.60 6.53
CA VAL A 28 8.67 -3.11 5.40
C VAL A 28 7.63 -4.06 5.97
N TYR A 29 6.37 -3.70 5.86
CA TYR A 29 5.26 -4.51 6.35
C TYR A 29 4.91 -5.61 5.35
N SER A 30 4.66 -6.82 5.81
CA SER A 30 3.90 -7.80 5.05
C SER A 30 2.44 -7.35 4.93
N ILE A 31 1.68 -7.91 3.99
CA ILE A 31 0.25 -7.59 3.87
C ILE A 31 -0.51 -7.94 5.16
N ASP A 32 -0.14 -9.03 5.82
CA ASP A 32 -0.77 -9.45 7.08
C ASP A 32 -0.49 -8.49 8.23
N GLU A 33 0.76 -8.05 8.39
CA GLU A 33 1.15 -7.04 9.38
C GLU A 33 0.48 -5.70 9.10
N LEU A 34 0.39 -5.31 7.83
CA LEU A 34 -0.29 -4.08 7.42
C LEU A 34 -1.76 -4.10 7.85
N TYR A 35 -2.47 -5.20 7.59
CA TYR A 35 -3.87 -5.32 8.00
C TYR A 35 -4.05 -5.31 9.52
N SER A 36 -3.11 -5.87 10.27
CA SER A 36 -3.17 -5.89 11.74
C SER A 36 -3.00 -4.51 12.38
N GLN A 37 -2.36 -3.58 11.66
CA GLN A 37 -2.05 -2.22 12.13
C GLN A 37 -2.66 -1.13 11.23
N ALA A 38 -3.59 -1.48 10.35
CA ALA A 38 -4.06 -0.62 9.28
C ALA A 38 -4.57 0.75 9.77
N ASP A 39 -5.37 0.78 10.82
CA ASP A 39 -5.92 2.03 11.35
C ASP A 39 -4.83 3.00 11.86
N SER A 40 -3.71 2.49 12.35
CA SER A 40 -2.60 3.31 12.83
C SER A 40 -1.69 3.80 11.70
N LEU A 41 -1.76 3.19 10.53
CA LEU A 41 -0.93 3.48 9.35
C LEU A 41 -1.66 4.35 8.31
N LEU A 42 -2.91 4.71 8.55
CA LEU A 42 -3.72 5.50 7.62
C LEU A 42 -3.09 6.86 7.36
N GLY A 43 -2.94 7.19 6.08
CA GLY A 43 -2.38 8.46 5.62
C GLY A 43 -0.86 8.54 5.67
N ASP A 44 -0.19 7.58 6.29
CA ASP A 44 1.27 7.54 6.34
C ASP A 44 1.87 6.98 5.06
N THR A 45 3.07 7.44 4.74
CA THR A 45 3.90 6.82 3.69
C THR A 45 4.64 5.64 4.28
N ILE A 46 4.27 4.45 3.86
CA ILE A 46 4.80 3.18 4.37
C ILE A 46 5.44 2.35 3.25
N TYR A 47 6.26 1.38 3.66
CA TYR A 47 6.78 0.34 2.78
C TYR A 47 6.10 -0.98 3.13
N PHE A 48 5.60 -1.67 2.14
CA PHE A 48 4.94 -2.97 2.31
C PHE A 48 5.22 -3.86 1.10
N GLN A 49 5.08 -5.16 1.28
CA GLN A 49 5.33 -6.14 0.23
C GLN A 49 4.36 -7.31 0.28
N GLY A 50 4.12 -7.90 -0.87
CA GLY A 50 3.30 -9.10 -1.02
C GLY A 50 3.46 -9.69 -2.40
N ILE A 51 2.93 -10.88 -2.61
CA ILE A 51 2.90 -11.52 -3.93
C ILE A 51 1.82 -10.86 -4.77
N CYS A 52 2.17 -10.37 -5.96
CA CYS A 52 1.19 -9.83 -6.88
C CYS A 52 0.40 -10.96 -7.55
N SER A 53 -0.85 -11.15 -7.13
CA SER A 53 -1.72 -12.20 -7.67
C SER A 53 -2.22 -11.87 -9.07
N HIS A 54 -2.53 -10.59 -9.32
CA HIS A 54 -2.94 -10.14 -10.66
C HIS A 54 -2.88 -8.61 -10.79
N LEU A 55 -2.94 -8.13 -12.03
CA LEU A 55 -3.11 -6.72 -12.37
C LEU A 55 -4.49 -6.50 -13.00
N CYS A 56 -5.05 -5.29 -12.84
CA CYS A 56 -6.32 -5.01 -13.48
C CYS A 56 -6.20 -5.04 -15.02
N LYS A 57 -7.23 -5.55 -15.68
CA LYS A 57 -7.28 -5.71 -17.15
C LYS A 57 -7.20 -4.39 -17.94
N HIS A 58 -7.46 -3.26 -17.30
CA HIS A 58 -7.44 -1.93 -17.90
C HIS A 58 -6.06 -1.26 -17.74
N GLY A 59 -5.03 -1.87 -18.34
CA GLY A 59 -3.69 -1.27 -18.43
C GLY A 59 -2.83 -1.36 -17.17
N GLY A 60 -3.12 -2.29 -16.23
CA GLY A 60 -2.24 -2.52 -15.08
C GLY A 60 -2.17 -1.38 -14.06
N ARG A 61 -3.17 -0.50 -14.02
CA ARG A 61 -3.20 0.64 -13.08
C ARG A 61 -3.45 0.23 -11.63
N LYS A 62 -3.88 -1.00 -11.40
CA LYS A 62 -4.11 -1.57 -10.08
C LYS A 62 -3.43 -2.92 -9.99
N ALA A 63 -2.65 -3.11 -8.94
CA ALA A 63 -2.08 -4.39 -8.54
C ALA A 63 -2.82 -4.93 -7.31
N PHE A 64 -2.86 -6.24 -7.19
CA PHE A 64 -3.48 -6.93 -6.06
C PHE A 64 -2.41 -7.76 -5.37
N LEU A 65 -1.97 -7.29 -4.21
CA LEU A 65 -0.91 -7.93 -3.43
C LEU A 65 -1.53 -8.82 -2.36
N MET A 66 -1.11 -10.07 -2.35
CA MET A 66 -1.59 -11.12 -1.46
C MET A 66 -0.66 -11.28 -0.26
N GLY A 67 -1.24 -11.53 0.91
CA GLY A 67 -0.53 -11.88 2.14
C GLY A 67 -0.14 -13.36 2.20
N SER A 68 -0.01 -13.88 3.41
CA SER A 68 0.35 -15.29 3.65
C SER A 68 -0.75 -16.26 3.23
N ASP A 69 -1.99 -15.79 3.20
CA ASP A 69 -3.13 -16.54 2.68
C ASP A 69 -3.87 -15.71 1.60
N GLU A 70 -4.63 -16.40 0.76
CA GLU A 70 -5.35 -15.79 -0.36
C GLU A 70 -6.54 -14.93 0.09
N SER A 71 -6.92 -14.96 1.35
CA SER A 71 -8.06 -14.20 1.89
C SER A 71 -7.71 -12.73 2.11
N ARG A 72 -6.42 -12.39 2.27
CA ARG A 72 -5.93 -11.05 2.52
C ARG A 72 -5.26 -10.46 1.30
N ILE A 73 -6.04 -9.74 0.52
CA ILE A 73 -5.57 -9.08 -0.69
C ILE A 73 -5.68 -7.58 -0.52
N LEU A 74 -4.56 -6.88 -0.66
CA LEU A 74 -4.51 -5.42 -0.71
C LEU A 74 -4.53 -4.94 -2.15
N ARG A 75 -5.50 -4.10 -2.48
CA ARG A 75 -5.52 -3.36 -3.73
C ARG A 75 -4.54 -2.20 -3.66
N VAL A 76 -3.65 -2.11 -4.63
CA VAL A 76 -2.68 -1.03 -4.78
C VAL A 76 -2.94 -0.29 -6.08
N GLU A 77 -3.19 1.00 -6.00
CA GLU A 77 -3.45 1.85 -7.15
C GLU A 77 -2.18 2.58 -7.59
N GLY A 78 -1.91 2.59 -8.89
CA GLY A 78 -0.74 3.25 -9.45
C GLY A 78 -0.75 4.77 -9.32
N ALA A 79 -1.93 5.36 -9.14
CA ALA A 79 -2.12 6.80 -8.94
C ALA A 79 -1.27 7.65 -9.90
N LYS A 80 -0.40 8.51 -9.37
CA LYS A 80 0.51 9.34 -10.18
C LYS A 80 1.70 8.56 -10.75
N MET A 81 2.04 7.42 -10.18
CA MET A 81 3.11 6.54 -10.67
C MET A 81 2.77 5.95 -12.05
N GLY A 82 1.48 5.67 -12.30
CA GLY A 82 1.01 5.08 -13.56
C GLY A 82 0.70 3.59 -13.45
N ASN A 83 1.28 2.79 -14.34
CA ASN A 83 0.95 1.37 -14.47
C ASN A 83 2.01 0.49 -13.80
N PHE A 84 1.57 -0.65 -13.28
CA PHE A 84 2.46 -1.75 -12.86
C PHE A 84 2.87 -2.56 -14.10
N ALA A 85 4.11 -2.99 -14.14
CA ALA A 85 4.63 -3.83 -15.20
C ALA A 85 4.05 -5.25 -15.09
N PRO A 86 3.79 -5.94 -16.22
CA PRO A 86 3.26 -7.31 -16.24
C PRO A 86 4.12 -8.31 -15.44
N GLU A 87 5.42 -8.05 -15.33
CA GLU A 87 6.40 -8.84 -14.60
C GLU A 87 6.14 -8.85 -13.08
N CYS A 88 5.26 -7.96 -12.57
CA CYS A 88 4.83 -8.02 -11.17
C CYS A 88 4.08 -9.32 -10.86
N ILE A 89 3.33 -9.88 -11.82
CA ILE A 89 2.47 -11.05 -11.58
C ILE A 89 3.29 -12.26 -11.14
N ASN A 90 2.85 -12.88 -10.04
CA ASN A 90 3.50 -14.02 -9.37
C ASN A 90 4.89 -13.72 -8.75
N ASN A 91 5.28 -12.45 -8.69
CA ASN A 91 6.51 -12.03 -8.01
C ASN A 91 6.17 -11.26 -6.74
N ILE A 92 7.14 -11.20 -5.81
CA ILE A 92 7.06 -10.33 -4.65
C ILE A 92 7.25 -8.90 -5.14
N VAL A 93 6.27 -8.05 -4.85
CA VAL A 93 6.32 -6.62 -5.16
C VAL A 93 6.39 -5.85 -3.87
N ARG A 94 7.46 -5.06 -3.71
CA ARG A 94 7.60 -4.10 -2.62
C ARG A 94 7.14 -2.75 -3.10
N VAL A 95 6.28 -2.12 -2.32
CA VAL A 95 5.66 -0.84 -2.66
C VAL A 95 5.97 0.17 -1.57
N ARG A 96 6.35 1.37 -1.98
CA ARG A 96 6.26 2.57 -1.16
C ARG A 96 4.97 3.29 -1.51
N GLY A 97 4.07 3.47 -0.55
CA GLY A 97 2.75 4.03 -0.82
C GLY A 97 2.08 4.60 0.40
N ILE A 98 0.89 5.15 0.21
CA ILE A 98 0.04 5.72 1.25
C ILE A 98 -1.17 4.83 1.43
N LEU A 99 -1.46 4.45 2.69
CA LEU A 99 -2.61 3.62 3.01
C LEU A 99 -3.87 4.47 3.18
N HIS A 100 -4.95 4.04 2.56
CA HIS A 100 -6.28 4.63 2.61
C HIS A 100 -7.34 3.60 2.97
N PHE A 101 -8.56 4.05 3.26
CA PHE A 101 -9.73 3.18 3.37
C PHE A 101 -10.94 3.80 2.68
N VAL A 102 -11.89 2.94 2.33
CA VAL A 102 -13.25 3.31 1.93
C VAL A 102 -14.24 2.57 2.81
N GLU A 103 -15.30 3.25 3.21
CA GLU A 103 -16.41 2.61 3.92
C GLU A 103 -17.39 2.06 2.89
N VAL A 104 -17.67 0.77 2.98
CA VAL A 104 -18.65 0.08 2.13
C VAL A 104 -19.79 -0.38 3.02
N VAL A 105 -20.96 0.14 2.75
CA VAL A 105 -22.19 -0.40 3.35
C VAL A 105 -22.58 -1.62 2.51
N PRO A 106 -22.66 -2.83 3.09
CA PRO A 106 -23.11 -4.00 2.37
C PRO A 106 -24.53 -3.75 1.84
N GLU A 107 -24.71 -3.76 0.52
CA GLU A 107 -26.02 -3.84 -0.07
C GLU A 107 -26.55 -5.24 0.23
N GLU A 108 -27.69 -5.34 0.92
CA GLU A 108 -28.44 -6.58 0.98
C GLU A 108 -28.78 -6.95 -0.46
N ASN A 109 -28.40 -8.18 -0.86
CA ASN A 109 -28.94 -8.76 -2.09
C ASN A 109 -30.46 -8.75 -1.96
N VAL A 110 -31.07 -7.78 -2.61
CA VAL A 110 -32.50 -7.84 -2.87
C VAL A 110 -32.68 -9.02 -3.84
N THR A 111 -32.90 -10.19 -3.30
CA THR A 111 -33.47 -11.28 -4.07
C THR A 111 -34.85 -10.79 -4.44
N ASP A 112 -35.01 -10.49 -5.71
CA ASP A 112 -36.29 -10.17 -6.36
C ASP A 112 -37.20 -11.44 -6.34
N ASP A 113 -37.70 -11.75 -5.16
CA ASP A 113 -38.84 -12.64 -5.00
C ASP A 113 -39.98 -11.85 -4.38
N GLY A 114 -40.84 -11.41 -5.28
CA GLY A 114 -42.04 -10.64 -4.96
C GLY A 114 -43.04 -11.38 -4.06
N LEU A 115 -42.69 -11.54 -2.77
CA LEU A 115 -43.66 -11.90 -1.73
C LEU A 115 -43.64 -10.81 -0.65
N LYS A 116 -44.61 -9.91 -0.77
CA LYS A 116 -45.02 -9.04 0.32
C LYS A 116 -45.49 -9.91 1.48
N HIS A 117 -44.71 -10.01 2.54
CA HIS A 117 -45.16 -10.49 3.83
C HIS A 117 -45.04 -9.36 4.86
N GLY A 118 -46.19 -8.98 5.32
CA GLY A 118 -46.66 -8.52 6.63
C GLY A 118 -45.65 -7.71 7.46
N THR A 119 -46.00 -6.47 7.65
CA THR A 119 -45.58 -5.58 8.73
C THR A 119 -45.65 -6.29 10.07
N ASP A 120 -44.48 -6.64 10.65
CA ASP A 120 -44.31 -6.80 12.08
C ASP A 120 -43.56 -5.61 12.59
N ASP A 121 -44.33 -4.79 13.30
CA ASP A 121 -43.97 -3.55 13.97
C ASP A 121 -43.10 -3.89 15.20
N ASN A 122 -41.80 -4.21 15.00
CA ASN A 122 -40.78 -4.17 16.00
C ASN A 122 -39.51 -3.69 15.33
N GLY A 123 -39.35 -2.35 15.31
CA GLY A 123 -38.17 -1.67 14.80
C GLY A 123 -36.90 -2.07 15.51
N CYS A 124 -36.27 -3.14 15.04
CA CYS A 124 -34.86 -3.37 15.26
C CYS A 124 -34.14 -2.77 14.04
N GLU A 125 -33.81 -1.49 14.11
CA GLU A 125 -32.84 -0.89 13.20
C GLU A 125 -31.53 -1.64 13.43
N THR A 126 -31.29 -2.70 12.67
CA THR A 126 -29.95 -3.27 12.55
C THR A 126 -29.10 -2.18 11.92
N GLU A 127 -28.36 -1.47 12.76
CA GLU A 127 -27.34 -0.52 12.31
C GLU A 127 -26.45 -1.27 11.29
N LYS A 128 -26.61 -0.94 10.02
CA LYS A 128 -25.76 -1.48 8.95
C LYS A 128 -24.36 -1.00 9.20
N LYS A 129 -23.56 -1.84 9.86
CA LYS A 129 -22.18 -1.52 10.20
C LYS A 129 -21.37 -1.41 8.91
N ALA A 130 -20.94 -0.21 8.59
CA ALA A 130 -20.06 0.01 7.45
C ALA A 130 -18.76 -0.79 7.63
N ILE A 131 -18.36 -1.49 6.57
CA ILE A 131 -17.11 -2.27 6.55
C ILE A 131 -16.04 -1.42 5.90
N ARG A 132 -14.89 -1.26 6.60
CA ARG A 132 -13.72 -0.58 6.03
C ARG A 132 -12.97 -1.52 5.10
N LYS A 133 -12.78 -1.07 3.85
CA LYS A 133 -11.89 -1.74 2.89
C LYS A 133 -10.66 -0.88 2.68
N TYR A 134 -9.48 -1.43 3.01
CA TYR A 134 -8.21 -0.74 2.83
C TYR A 134 -7.70 -0.88 1.40
N PHE A 135 -7.00 0.14 0.93
CA PHE A 135 -6.25 0.16 -0.32
C PHE A 135 -5.05 1.09 -0.17
N ALA A 136 -4.07 0.95 -1.06
CA ALA A 136 -2.91 1.82 -1.06
C ALA A 136 -2.75 2.56 -2.39
N GLU A 137 -2.24 3.80 -2.33
CA GLU A 137 -1.77 4.53 -3.50
C GLU A 137 -0.24 4.41 -3.59
N ALA A 138 0.26 3.82 -4.68
CA ALA A 138 1.69 3.65 -4.88
C ALA A 138 2.38 4.95 -5.27
N ILE A 139 3.50 5.22 -4.61
CA ILE A 139 4.46 6.28 -4.98
C ILE A 139 5.55 5.68 -5.85
N SER A 140 6.02 4.48 -5.50
CA SER A 140 7.00 3.69 -6.26
C SER A 140 6.86 2.22 -5.91
N TYR A 141 7.40 1.34 -6.76
CA TYR A 141 7.49 -0.09 -6.48
C TYR A 141 8.79 -0.67 -7.02
N GLU A 142 9.15 -1.83 -6.52
CA GLU A 142 10.22 -2.69 -7.02
C GLU A 142 9.76 -4.15 -7.02
N ILE A 143 10.26 -4.92 -7.98
CA ILE A 143 10.01 -6.36 -8.04
C ILE A 143 11.20 -7.04 -7.38
N ILE A 144 10.94 -7.86 -6.36
CA ILE A 144 11.96 -8.64 -5.67
C ILE A 144 12.09 -9.98 -6.38
N ILE A 145 13.22 -10.19 -7.04
CA ILE A 145 13.55 -11.45 -7.68
C ILE A 145 14.43 -12.23 -6.70
N GLU A 146 13.95 -13.37 -6.21
CA GLU A 146 14.77 -14.29 -5.45
C GLU A 146 15.66 -15.06 -6.43
N GLU A 147 16.98 -14.93 -6.30
CA GLU A 147 17.99 -15.68 -7.06
C GLU A 147 18.17 -17.10 -6.47
#